data_114622264a0a081ba8ea342e5c429062
#
_entry.id   114622264a0a081ba8ea342e5c429062
#
_cell.length_a   1.000
_cell.length_b   1.000
_cell.length_c   1.000
_cell.angle_alpha   90.00
_cell.angle_beta   90.00
_cell.angle_gamma   90.00
#
_symmetry.space_group_name_H-M   'P 1'
#
loop_
_entity.id
_entity.type
_entity.pdbx_description
1 polymer ?
#
loop_
_entity_poly.entity_id
_entity_poly.type
_entity_poly.pdbx_seq_one_letter_code
_entity_poly.pdbx_strand_id
1 'polypeptide(L)'
;YKEERKDLFNQTQVVRNIFYTSDYVPKLGTVLDTTIFKKITDTEGTDSVYAVSRVGEESVSLNRREAFWMKAYREKVDDPEYKVFSFPTKEEADYCYCLINSSLFWWYWICTSDCWHVSKELNGFRAPFNGDYAEASELAKRLMDKLEETKVFVGTKQTDYEYKHRECLAEIHAIDDYINEQFGLTKNESEYIKGYALRYRTSGGAKIE
;
A
#
# COMPACT_ATOMS: atom_id res chain seq x y z
N TYR A 1 21.57 9.32 -1.64
CA TYR A 1 22.49 9.69 -0.55
C TYR A 1 23.32 10.90 -0.93
N LYS A 2 24.41 11.24 -0.21
CA LYS A 2 25.09 12.54 -0.42
C LYS A 2 25.70 12.68 -1.81
N GLU A 3 26.21 11.60 -2.35
CA GLU A 3 26.78 11.51 -3.71
C GLU A 3 25.69 11.62 -4.78
N GLU A 4 24.52 11.06 -4.54
CA GLU A 4 23.37 11.07 -5.47
C GLU A 4 22.68 12.44 -5.54
N ARG A 5 22.89 13.31 -4.54
CA ARG A 5 22.26 14.65 -4.50
C ARG A 5 22.60 15.53 -5.68
N LYS A 6 23.79 15.36 -6.26
CA LYS A 6 24.23 16.15 -7.42
C LYS A 6 23.40 15.88 -8.66
N ASP A 7 22.92 14.63 -8.77
CA ASP A 7 22.18 14.14 -9.93
C ASP A 7 20.69 14.01 -9.67
N LEU A 8 20.22 14.36 -8.45
CA LEU A 8 18.83 14.16 -8.02
C LEU A 8 17.81 14.79 -8.97
N PHE A 9 18.14 15.95 -9.57
CA PHE A 9 17.26 16.66 -10.48
C PHE A 9 17.52 16.38 -11.96
N ASN A 10 18.62 15.68 -12.29
CA ASN A 10 18.98 15.42 -13.69
C ASN A 10 18.02 14.46 -14.39
N GLN A 11 17.33 13.61 -13.61
CA GLN A 11 16.37 12.62 -14.11
C GLN A 11 14.91 13.02 -13.86
N THR A 12 14.69 14.20 -13.26
CA THR A 12 13.31 14.67 -13.01
C THR A 12 12.70 15.23 -14.29
N GLN A 13 11.41 14.97 -14.46
CA GLN A 13 10.61 15.53 -15.54
C GLN A 13 9.69 16.60 -14.97
N VAL A 14 9.55 17.69 -15.72
CA VAL A 14 8.54 18.71 -15.40
C VAL A 14 7.19 18.20 -15.94
N VAL A 15 6.28 17.89 -15.03
CA VAL A 15 4.92 17.47 -15.39
C VAL A 15 3.91 18.50 -14.91
N ARG A 16 2.83 18.69 -15.67
CA ARG A 16 1.72 19.53 -15.21
C ARG A 16 0.95 18.77 -14.15
N ASN A 17 0.98 19.28 -12.92
CA ASN A 17 0.19 18.71 -11.83
C ASN A 17 -1.24 19.27 -11.86
N ILE A 18 -2.21 18.44 -12.29
CA ILE A 18 -3.63 18.78 -12.35
C ILE A 18 -4.43 18.19 -11.18
N PHE A 19 -3.79 17.45 -10.30
CA PHE A 19 -4.42 16.71 -9.20
C PHE A 19 -4.31 17.40 -7.85
N TYR A 20 -3.89 18.66 -7.80
CA TYR A 20 -3.82 19.39 -6.55
C TYR A 20 -5.23 19.64 -5.98
N THR A 21 -5.35 19.54 -4.67
CA THR A 21 -6.57 19.87 -3.93
C THR A 21 -6.26 20.90 -2.85
N SER A 22 -7.28 21.32 -2.08
CA SER A 22 -7.06 22.14 -0.88
C SER A 22 -6.22 21.43 0.19
N ASP A 23 -6.21 20.10 0.19
CA ASP A 23 -5.59 19.29 1.24
C ASP A 23 -4.14 18.91 0.93
N TYR A 24 -3.82 18.70 -0.35
CA TYR A 24 -2.48 18.29 -0.77
C TYR A 24 -2.18 18.61 -2.24
N VAL A 25 -0.88 18.66 -2.54
CA VAL A 25 -0.35 18.61 -3.90
C VAL A 25 0.39 17.27 -4.03
N PRO A 26 -0.07 16.33 -4.87
CA PRO A 26 0.59 15.04 -5.00
C PRO A 26 2.02 15.20 -5.56
N LYS A 27 2.96 14.45 -5.00
CA LYS A 27 4.38 14.44 -5.38
C LYS A 27 4.59 13.54 -6.59
N LEU A 28 4.30 14.06 -7.78
CA LEU A 28 4.41 13.35 -9.05
C LEU A 28 5.66 13.86 -9.79
N GLY A 29 6.60 12.97 -10.08
CA GLY A 29 7.89 13.31 -10.69
C GLY A 29 8.04 12.86 -12.14
N THR A 30 7.14 12.02 -12.65
CA THR A 30 7.21 11.44 -14.00
C THR A 30 5.86 11.41 -14.69
N VAL A 31 5.86 11.16 -16.01
CA VAL A 31 4.62 10.93 -16.76
C VAL A 31 3.92 9.66 -16.27
N LEU A 32 4.69 8.61 -15.89
CA LEU A 32 4.11 7.39 -15.33
C LEU A 32 3.37 7.67 -14.03
N ASP A 33 3.94 8.48 -13.13
CA ASP A 33 3.24 8.88 -11.89
C ASP A 33 1.90 9.53 -12.23
N THR A 34 1.86 10.40 -13.21
CA THR A 34 0.64 11.12 -13.61
C THR A 34 -0.43 10.15 -14.15
N THR A 35 -0.04 9.20 -15.00
CA THR A 35 -0.99 8.22 -15.58
C THR A 35 -1.51 7.25 -14.53
N ILE A 36 -0.65 6.75 -13.65
CA ILE A 36 -1.03 5.86 -12.56
C ILE A 36 -1.94 6.61 -11.56
N PHE A 37 -1.56 7.81 -11.16
CA PHE A 37 -2.33 8.61 -10.21
C PHE A 37 -3.75 8.90 -10.71
N LYS A 38 -3.90 9.16 -12.02
CA LYS A 38 -5.21 9.34 -12.65
C LYS A 38 -6.09 8.09 -12.48
N LYS A 39 -5.54 6.90 -12.71
CA LYS A 39 -6.29 5.63 -12.58
C LYS A 39 -6.74 5.37 -11.13
N ILE A 40 -5.90 5.70 -10.14
CA ILE A 40 -6.22 5.52 -8.72
C ILE A 40 -7.29 6.50 -8.24
N THR A 41 -7.33 7.69 -8.79
CA THR A 41 -8.27 8.75 -8.38
C THR A 41 -9.53 8.80 -9.24
N ASP A 42 -9.68 7.90 -10.19
CA ASP A 42 -10.90 7.76 -10.96
C ASP A 42 -12.06 7.36 -10.06
N THR A 43 -13.16 8.06 -10.17
CA THR A 43 -14.35 7.84 -9.35
C THR A 43 -15.41 6.96 -10.03
N GLU A 44 -15.24 6.66 -11.30
CA GLU A 44 -16.17 5.83 -12.06
C GLU A 44 -16.02 4.36 -11.67
N GLY A 45 -17.09 3.77 -11.11
CA GLY A 45 -17.10 2.36 -10.70
C GLY A 45 -16.16 2.00 -9.54
N THR A 46 -15.70 3.00 -8.77
CA THR A 46 -14.73 2.81 -7.68
C THR A 46 -15.22 3.40 -6.38
N ASP A 47 -14.76 2.83 -5.26
CA ASP A 47 -15.04 3.32 -3.92
C ASP A 47 -13.77 3.36 -3.06
N SER A 48 -13.78 4.15 -1.98
CA SER A 48 -12.72 4.14 -0.99
C SER A 48 -12.95 3.03 0.04
N VAL A 49 -11.87 2.61 0.71
CA VAL A 49 -11.95 1.64 1.82
C VAL A 49 -12.93 2.11 2.89
N TYR A 50 -13.00 3.40 3.20
CA TYR A 50 -13.97 3.93 4.15
C TYR A 50 -15.43 3.79 3.67
N ALA A 51 -15.69 3.99 2.39
CA ALA A 51 -17.03 3.92 1.85
C ALA A 51 -17.59 2.50 1.86
N VAL A 52 -16.73 1.49 1.65
CA VAL A 52 -17.13 0.08 1.63
C VAL A 52 -17.05 -0.60 2.99
N SER A 53 -16.25 -0.07 3.91
CA SER A 53 -16.17 -0.58 5.27
C SER A 53 -17.50 -0.39 5.98
N ARG A 54 -18.06 -1.48 6.52
CA ARG A 54 -19.38 -1.55 7.13
C ARG A 54 -19.30 -2.28 8.47
N VAL A 55 -20.44 -2.40 9.14
CA VAL A 55 -20.55 -3.28 10.31
C VAL A 55 -20.47 -4.74 9.83
N GLY A 56 -19.54 -5.51 10.40
CA GLY A 56 -19.34 -6.92 10.08
C GLY A 56 -18.38 -7.55 11.09
N GLU A 57 -18.26 -8.88 11.02
CA GLU A 57 -17.40 -9.65 11.91
C GLU A 57 -15.97 -9.76 11.40
N GLU A 58 -15.77 -9.61 10.09
CA GLU A 58 -14.47 -9.66 9.46
C GLU A 58 -13.74 -8.33 9.58
N SER A 59 -12.45 -8.36 9.87
CA SER A 59 -11.69 -7.14 10.16
C SER A 59 -10.38 -7.07 9.39
N VAL A 60 -10.02 -5.85 9.05
CA VAL A 60 -8.66 -5.47 8.63
C VAL A 60 -8.18 -4.34 9.52
N SER A 61 -7.06 -4.54 10.20
CA SER A 61 -6.42 -3.53 11.03
C SER A 61 -5.19 -3.00 10.34
N LEU A 62 -5.15 -1.70 10.09
CA LEU A 62 -4.02 -1.00 9.47
C LEU A 62 -3.23 -0.27 10.57
N ASN A 63 -1.95 -0.60 10.71
CA ASN A 63 -1.04 0.24 11.49
C ASN A 63 -0.92 1.61 10.81
N ARG A 64 -1.12 2.67 11.56
CA ARG A 64 -1.09 4.03 10.99
C ARG A 64 0.30 4.60 10.85
N ARG A 65 1.29 4.02 11.54
CA ARG A 65 2.70 4.42 11.47
C ARG A 65 3.42 3.54 10.47
N GLU A 66 3.59 4.07 9.28
CA GLU A 66 4.19 3.36 8.17
C GLU A 66 5.53 3.95 7.76
N ALA A 67 6.35 3.15 7.06
CA ALA A 67 7.62 3.59 6.53
C ALA A 67 7.84 3.03 5.10
N PHE A 68 8.39 1.83 5.01
CA PHE A 68 8.72 1.19 3.73
C PHE A 68 7.67 0.18 3.25
N TRP A 69 6.79 -0.26 4.15
CA TRP A 69 5.78 -1.28 3.90
C TRP A 69 4.49 -0.88 4.59
N MET A 70 3.37 -1.09 3.94
CA MET A 70 2.08 -1.05 4.61
C MET A 70 1.93 -2.28 5.49
N LYS A 71 1.31 -2.11 6.66
CA LYS A 71 1.16 -3.17 7.67
C LYS A 71 -0.31 -3.29 8.05
N ALA A 72 -1.05 -3.94 7.18
CA ALA A 72 -2.41 -4.35 7.47
C ALA A 72 -2.45 -5.81 7.90
N TYR A 73 -3.36 -6.14 8.81
CA TYR A 73 -3.53 -7.46 9.41
C TYR A 73 -5.00 -7.86 9.34
N ARG A 74 -5.26 -9.19 9.21
CA ARG A 74 -6.62 -9.76 9.16
C ARG A 74 -7.21 -10.03 10.55
N GLU A 75 -6.64 -9.48 11.59
CA GLU A 75 -7.15 -9.53 12.95
C GLU A 75 -7.58 -8.16 13.44
N LYS A 76 -8.51 -8.14 14.40
CA LYS A 76 -8.89 -6.90 15.06
C LYS A 76 -7.86 -6.55 16.13
N VAL A 77 -7.12 -5.49 15.90
CA VAL A 77 -6.14 -4.95 16.85
C VAL A 77 -6.79 -3.83 17.67
N ASP A 78 -6.86 -4.01 18.98
CA ASP A 78 -7.40 -3.01 19.90
C ASP A 78 -6.26 -2.11 20.42
N ASP A 79 -5.78 -1.23 19.55
CA ASP A 79 -4.72 -0.27 19.85
C ASP A 79 -5.01 1.05 19.08
N PRO A 80 -4.89 2.23 19.71
CA PRO A 80 -5.14 3.54 19.08
C PRO A 80 -4.27 3.83 17.84
N GLU A 81 -3.12 3.18 17.71
CA GLU A 81 -2.24 3.33 16.53
C GLU A 81 -2.76 2.55 15.32
N TYR A 82 -3.81 1.75 15.50
CA TYR A 82 -4.43 1.01 14.42
C TYR A 82 -5.76 1.62 13.99
N LYS A 83 -6.01 1.58 12.70
CA LYS A 83 -7.33 1.85 12.12
C LYS A 83 -7.97 0.51 11.77
N VAL A 84 -9.13 0.24 12.36
CA VAL A 84 -9.87 -1.00 12.10
C VAL A 84 -10.98 -0.73 11.10
N PHE A 85 -11.05 -1.56 10.08
CA PHE A 85 -12.13 -1.63 9.09
C PHE A 85 -12.88 -2.94 9.28
N SER A 86 -14.20 -2.90 9.18
CA SER A 86 -15.05 -4.08 9.31
C SER A 86 -15.79 -4.36 8.00
N PHE A 87 -15.95 -5.64 7.69
CA PHE A 87 -16.56 -6.10 6.46
C PHE A 87 -17.58 -7.21 6.75
N PRO A 88 -18.67 -7.31 5.97
CA PRO A 88 -19.66 -8.37 6.14
C PRO A 88 -19.15 -9.74 5.71
N THR A 89 -18.20 -9.82 4.78
CA THR A 89 -17.68 -11.08 4.26
C THR A 89 -16.15 -11.16 4.38
N LYS A 90 -15.66 -12.40 4.44
CA LYS A 90 -14.23 -12.69 4.46
C LYS A 90 -13.55 -12.23 3.18
N GLU A 91 -14.20 -12.42 2.05
CA GLU A 91 -13.67 -12.10 0.72
C GLU A 91 -13.46 -10.59 0.55
N GLU A 92 -14.40 -9.76 1.00
CA GLU A 92 -14.26 -8.29 0.98
C GLU A 92 -13.11 -7.84 1.88
N ALA A 93 -12.96 -8.45 3.05
CA ALA A 93 -11.88 -8.14 3.97
C ALA A 93 -10.52 -8.61 3.41
N ASP A 94 -10.46 -9.76 2.76
CA ASP A 94 -9.24 -10.28 2.11
C ASP A 94 -8.80 -9.36 0.95
N TYR A 95 -9.76 -8.89 0.15
CA TYR A 95 -9.47 -7.92 -0.90
C TYR A 95 -8.93 -6.60 -0.34
N CYS A 96 -9.58 -6.07 0.70
CA CYS A 96 -9.11 -4.86 1.39
C CYS A 96 -7.70 -5.05 1.99
N TYR A 97 -7.43 -6.22 2.57
CA TYR A 97 -6.12 -6.59 3.08
C TYR A 97 -5.05 -6.58 1.98
N CYS A 98 -5.33 -7.19 0.82
CA CYS A 98 -4.44 -7.14 -0.34
C CYS A 98 -4.24 -5.71 -0.84
N LEU A 99 -5.33 -4.97 -0.99
CA LEU A 99 -5.31 -3.58 -1.46
C LEU A 99 -4.37 -2.71 -0.62
N ILE A 100 -4.52 -2.77 0.72
CA ILE A 100 -3.71 -1.95 1.63
C ILE A 100 -2.25 -2.42 1.65
N ASN A 101 -1.96 -3.73 1.62
CA ASN A 101 -0.60 -4.24 1.62
C ASN A 101 0.12 -4.14 0.26
N SER A 102 -0.56 -3.65 -0.78
CA SER A 102 0.04 -3.50 -2.11
C SER A 102 1.08 -2.38 -2.17
N SER A 103 2.05 -2.54 -3.06
CA SER A 103 2.99 -1.46 -3.41
C SER A 103 2.29 -0.26 -4.03
N LEU A 104 1.15 -0.45 -4.70
CA LEU A 104 0.36 0.62 -5.29
C LEU A 104 -0.22 1.55 -4.22
N PHE A 105 -0.80 1.01 -3.14
CA PHE A 105 -1.31 1.82 -2.04
C PHE A 105 -0.17 2.53 -1.30
N TRP A 106 0.97 1.83 -1.06
CA TRP A 106 2.15 2.45 -0.46
C TRP A 106 2.69 3.61 -1.31
N TRP A 107 2.81 3.45 -2.63
CA TRP A 107 3.23 4.50 -3.55
C TRP A 107 2.26 5.70 -3.51
N TYR A 108 0.95 5.43 -3.54
CA TYR A 108 -0.06 6.49 -3.44
C TYR A 108 0.07 7.28 -2.14
N TRP A 109 0.28 6.58 -1.01
CA TRP A 109 0.52 7.23 0.28
C TRP A 109 1.78 8.11 0.26
N ILE A 110 2.90 7.65 -0.31
CA ILE A 110 4.11 8.45 -0.50
C ILE A 110 3.82 9.71 -1.33
N CYS A 111 3.03 9.59 -2.39
CA CYS A 111 2.68 10.71 -3.25
C CYS A 111 1.81 11.77 -2.58
N THR A 112 0.92 11.39 -1.66
CA THR A 112 -0.16 12.26 -1.16
C THR A 112 0.00 12.69 0.29
N SER A 113 0.84 12.02 1.07
CA SER A 113 0.98 12.24 2.52
C SER A 113 2.26 12.98 2.92
N ASP A 114 2.37 13.28 4.20
CA ASP A 114 3.62 13.74 4.84
C ASP A 114 4.56 12.57 5.22
N CYS A 115 4.17 11.34 4.89
CA CYS A 115 4.90 10.10 5.19
C CYS A 115 5.07 9.82 6.68
N TRP A 116 4.14 10.27 7.51
CA TRP A 116 4.16 10.03 8.96
C TRP A 116 3.05 9.08 9.41
N HIS A 117 1.80 9.41 9.09
CA HIS A 117 0.65 8.57 9.40
C HIS A 117 -0.22 8.34 8.18
N VAL A 118 -0.79 7.15 8.07
CA VAL A 118 -1.88 6.88 7.13
C VAL A 118 -3.19 7.40 7.73
N SER A 119 -3.88 8.29 7.03
CA SER A 119 -5.15 8.87 7.50
C SER A 119 -6.11 9.18 6.34
N LYS A 120 -6.10 10.39 5.84
CA LYS A 120 -7.00 10.88 4.77
C LYS A 120 -6.74 10.24 3.41
N GLU A 121 -5.57 9.68 3.19
CA GLU A 121 -5.16 8.98 1.98
C GLU A 121 -6.12 7.81 1.66
N LEU A 122 -6.66 7.16 2.70
CA LEU A 122 -7.66 6.09 2.56
C LEU A 122 -8.96 6.53 1.90
N ASN A 123 -9.31 7.82 1.96
CA ASN A 123 -10.48 8.36 1.27
C ASN A 123 -10.21 8.64 -0.21
N GLY A 124 -9.00 9.07 -0.53
CA GLY A 124 -8.60 9.43 -1.88
C GLY A 124 -8.15 8.24 -2.74
N PHE A 125 -7.76 7.15 -2.11
CA PHE A 125 -7.42 5.91 -2.81
C PHE A 125 -8.70 5.16 -3.16
N ARG A 126 -9.03 5.12 -4.44
CA ARG A 126 -10.29 4.55 -4.91
C ARG A 126 -10.02 3.27 -5.69
N ALA A 127 -10.68 2.20 -5.26
CA ALA A 127 -10.51 0.87 -5.83
C ALA A 127 -11.84 0.33 -6.39
N PRO A 128 -11.80 -0.54 -7.39
CA PRO A 128 -12.98 -1.25 -7.83
C PRO A 128 -13.37 -2.30 -6.80
N PHE A 129 -14.61 -2.24 -6.32
CA PHE A 129 -15.22 -3.24 -5.45
C PHE A 129 -16.31 -3.96 -6.25
N ASN A 130 -15.91 -4.89 -7.11
CA ASN A 130 -16.76 -5.57 -8.10
C ASN A 130 -17.37 -6.89 -7.63
N GLY A 131 -17.00 -7.37 -6.44
CA GLY A 131 -17.58 -8.57 -5.82
C GLY A 131 -16.95 -9.91 -6.21
N ASP A 132 -15.95 -9.94 -7.07
CA ASP A 132 -15.17 -11.15 -7.36
C ASP A 132 -13.78 -11.06 -6.67
N TYR A 133 -13.67 -11.75 -5.54
CA TYR A 133 -12.48 -11.66 -4.67
C TYR A 133 -11.80 -13.02 -4.41
N ALA A 134 -12.15 -14.05 -5.18
CA ALA A 134 -11.61 -15.41 -4.96
C ALA A 134 -10.07 -15.44 -5.00
N GLU A 135 -9.47 -14.77 -5.99
CA GLU A 135 -8.02 -14.66 -6.11
C GLU A 135 -7.41 -13.84 -4.97
N ALA A 136 -8.07 -12.75 -4.55
CA ALA A 136 -7.61 -11.95 -3.41
C ALA A 136 -7.55 -12.78 -2.11
N SER A 137 -8.52 -13.68 -1.87
CA SER A 137 -8.52 -14.54 -0.69
C SER A 137 -7.34 -15.51 -0.67
N GLU A 138 -6.97 -16.07 -1.82
CA GLU A 138 -5.78 -16.93 -1.92
C GLU A 138 -4.49 -16.15 -1.70
N LEU A 139 -4.36 -14.96 -2.31
CA LEU A 139 -3.19 -14.08 -2.15
C LEU A 139 -3.06 -13.57 -0.71
N ALA A 140 -4.16 -13.17 -0.09
CA ALA A 140 -4.20 -12.76 1.31
C ALA A 140 -3.69 -13.88 2.23
N LYS A 141 -4.19 -15.11 2.03
CA LYS A 141 -3.75 -16.27 2.79
C LYS A 141 -2.25 -16.51 2.64
N ARG A 142 -1.72 -16.47 1.42
CA ARG A 142 -0.28 -16.68 1.16
C ARG A 142 0.59 -15.63 1.88
N LEU A 143 0.20 -14.36 1.84
CA LEU A 143 0.94 -13.30 2.54
C LEU A 143 0.86 -13.48 4.07
N MET A 144 -0.32 -13.81 4.63
CA MET A 144 -0.46 -14.08 6.06
C MET A 144 0.41 -15.26 6.51
N ASP A 145 0.37 -16.37 5.78
CA ASP A 145 1.18 -17.56 6.09
C ASP A 145 2.69 -17.21 6.06
N LYS A 146 3.11 -16.43 5.07
CA LYS A 146 4.52 -16.02 4.94
C LYS A 146 4.96 -15.05 6.04
N LEU A 147 4.12 -14.11 6.41
CA LEU A 147 4.38 -13.20 7.55
C LEU A 147 4.51 -13.98 8.87
N GLU A 148 3.65 -14.98 9.09
CA GLU A 148 3.75 -15.87 10.27
C GLU A 148 5.05 -16.69 10.26
N GLU A 149 5.46 -17.20 9.11
CA GLU A 149 6.72 -17.95 8.95
C GLU A 149 7.95 -17.10 9.26
N THR A 150 7.93 -15.82 8.84
CA THR A 150 9.10 -14.93 8.88
C THR A 150 9.13 -13.98 10.08
N LYS A 151 8.10 -13.98 10.95
CA LYS A 151 8.07 -13.13 12.12
C LYS A 151 9.19 -13.45 13.12
N VAL A 152 9.69 -12.43 13.79
CA VAL A 152 10.76 -12.56 14.78
C VAL A 152 10.26 -12.05 16.13
N PHE A 153 10.47 -12.84 17.19
CA PHE A 153 10.17 -12.41 18.54
C PHE A 153 11.10 -11.27 18.96
N VAL A 154 10.53 -10.16 19.38
CA VAL A 154 11.25 -8.96 19.81
C VAL A 154 10.94 -8.57 21.27
N GLY A 155 9.81 -9.02 21.82
CA GLY A 155 9.45 -8.85 23.24
C GLY A 155 9.46 -7.40 23.72
N THR A 156 8.92 -6.46 22.93
CA THR A 156 8.82 -5.06 23.33
C THR A 156 7.50 -4.82 24.09
N LYS A 157 7.38 -3.64 24.74
CA LYS A 157 6.12 -3.25 25.41
C LYS A 157 4.94 -3.10 24.45
N GLN A 158 5.21 -2.86 23.16
CA GLN A 158 4.20 -2.59 22.13
C GLN A 158 3.84 -3.83 21.32
N THR A 159 4.77 -4.76 21.17
CA THR A 159 4.57 -5.99 20.38
C THR A 159 5.52 -7.09 20.80
N ASP A 160 5.05 -8.31 20.75
CA ASP A 160 5.88 -9.49 20.95
C ASP A 160 6.65 -9.89 19.67
N TYR A 161 6.09 -9.61 18.51
CA TYR A 161 6.66 -10.03 17.25
C TYR A 161 6.80 -8.87 16.26
N GLU A 162 7.89 -8.92 15.48
CA GLU A 162 8.10 -8.09 14.31
C GLU A 162 7.88 -8.92 13.04
N TYR A 163 6.92 -8.52 12.20
CA TYR A 163 6.63 -9.13 10.91
C TYR A 163 7.56 -8.57 9.83
N LYS A 164 8.26 -9.46 9.11
CA LYS A 164 9.33 -9.10 8.16
C LYS A 164 8.80 -8.96 6.72
N HIS A 165 8.01 -7.92 6.44
CA HIS A 165 7.43 -7.68 5.11
C HIS A 165 8.45 -7.73 3.96
N ARG A 166 9.68 -7.29 4.20
CA ARG A 166 10.76 -7.39 3.19
C ARG A 166 11.08 -8.82 2.76
N GLU A 167 10.79 -9.81 3.60
CA GLU A 167 11.01 -11.23 3.34
C GLU A 167 9.81 -11.88 2.63
N CYS A 168 8.71 -11.13 2.50
CA CYS A 168 7.47 -11.53 1.82
C CYS A 168 7.34 -10.87 0.43
N LEU A 169 8.45 -10.48 -0.19
CA LEU A 169 8.43 -9.70 -1.42
C LEU A 169 7.73 -10.43 -2.58
N ALA A 170 7.88 -11.75 -2.66
CA ALA A 170 7.23 -12.56 -3.70
C ALA A 170 5.72 -12.55 -3.56
N GLU A 171 5.21 -12.67 -2.33
CA GLU A 171 3.78 -12.62 -2.01
C GLU A 171 3.20 -11.22 -2.26
N ILE A 172 3.93 -10.18 -1.86
CA ILE A 172 3.53 -8.79 -2.11
C ILE A 172 3.51 -8.50 -3.61
N HIS A 173 4.49 -8.97 -4.39
CA HIS A 173 4.49 -8.77 -5.84
C HIS A 173 3.35 -9.55 -6.54
N ALA A 174 2.94 -10.71 -6.02
CA ALA A 174 1.77 -11.41 -6.53
C ALA A 174 0.48 -10.60 -6.24
N ILE A 175 0.37 -10.02 -5.05
CA ILE A 175 -0.71 -9.07 -4.73
C ILE A 175 -0.64 -7.85 -5.64
N ASP A 176 0.55 -7.29 -5.89
CA ASP A 176 0.73 -6.14 -6.77
C ASP A 176 0.26 -6.44 -8.18
N ASP A 177 0.57 -7.62 -8.74
CA ASP A 177 0.13 -8.00 -10.08
C ASP A 177 -1.40 -8.05 -10.15
N TYR A 178 -2.06 -8.68 -9.18
CA TYR A 178 -3.51 -8.73 -9.09
C TYR A 178 -4.13 -7.33 -8.91
N ILE A 179 -3.68 -6.56 -7.94
CA ILE A 179 -4.23 -5.21 -7.68
C ILE A 179 -3.98 -4.27 -8.85
N ASN A 180 -2.78 -4.26 -9.42
CA ASN A 180 -2.46 -3.41 -10.58
C ASN A 180 -3.35 -3.72 -11.79
N GLU A 181 -3.71 -4.98 -12.01
CA GLU A 181 -4.67 -5.39 -13.04
C GLU A 181 -6.06 -4.81 -12.77
N GLN A 182 -6.55 -4.87 -11.52
CA GLN A 182 -7.85 -4.28 -11.14
C GLN A 182 -7.92 -2.77 -11.43
N PHE A 183 -6.78 -2.07 -11.31
CA PHE A 183 -6.67 -0.66 -11.66
C PHE A 183 -6.40 -0.40 -13.15
N GLY A 184 -6.34 -1.44 -13.97
CA GLY A 184 -6.02 -1.33 -15.40
C GLY A 184 -4.63 -0.76 -15.67
N LEU A 185 -3.65 -1.03 -14.80
CA LEU A 185 -2.28 -0.62 -15.04
C LEU A 185 -1.69 -1.44 -16.20
N THR A 186 -0.95 -0.77 -17.07
CA THR A 186 -0.16 -1.44 -18.09
C THR A 186 1.00 -2.19 -17.45
N LYS A 187 1.58 -3.14 -18.15
CA LYS A 187 2.76 -3.88 -17.68
C LYS A 187 3.90 -2.94 -17.25
N ASN A 188 4.15 -1.88 -18.00
CA ASN A 188 5.18 -0.90 -17.66
C ASN A 188 4.87 -0.12 -16.37
N GLU A 189 3.61 0.26 -16.17
CA GLU A 189 3.16 0.91 -14.94
C GLU A 189 3.24 -0.03 -13.74
N SER A 190 2.85 -1.30 -13.91
CA SER A 190 2.95 -2.32 -12.86
C SER A 190 4.41 -2.56 -12.45
N GLU A 191 5.31 -2.75 -13.40
CA GLU A 191 6.73 -2.90 -13.10
C GLU A 191 7.33 -1.64 -12.44
N TYR A 192 6.89 -0.45 -12.85
CA TYR A 192 7.29 0.80 -12.20
C TYR A 192 6.88 0.83 -10.73
N ILE A 193 5.64 0.46 -10.40
CA ILE A 193 5.14 0.42 -9.02
C ILE A 193 5.89 -0.62 -8.20
N LYS A 194 6.07 -1.84 -8.71
CA LYS A 194 6.81 -2.91 -8.01
C LYS A 194 8.26 -2.52 -7.75
N GLY A 195 8.89 -1.83 -8.70
CA GLY A 195 10.28 -1.34 -8.59
C GLY A 195 10.45 -0.05 -7.77
N TYR A 196 9.36 0.67 -7.47
CA TYR A 196 9.44 1.99 -6.86
C TYR A 196 10.11 1.94 -5.48
N ALA A 197 11.24 2.62 -5.36
CA ALA A 197 12.07 2.67 -4.15
C ALA A 197 12.47 1.29 -3.60
N LEU A 198 12.41 0.21 -4.39
CA LEU A 198 12.62 -1.16 -3.94
C LEU A 198 13.98 -1.35 -3.26
N ARG A 199 15.05 -0.73 -3.80
CA ARG A 199 16.39 -0.73 -3.20
C ARG A 199 16.37 -0.28 -1.73
N TYR A 200 15.58 0.75 -1.39
CA TYR A 200 15.48 1.26 -0.03
C TYR A 200 14.56 0.41 0.85
N ARG A 201 13.52 -0.14 0.26
CA ARG A 201 12.55 -0.99 0.94
C ARG A 201 13.14 -2.34 1.36
N THR A 202 14.10 -2.87 0.61
CA THR A 202 14.70 -4.18 0.83
C THR A 202 16.06 -4.15 1.53
N SER A 203 16.78 -3.03 1.54
CA SER A 203 18.14 -2.92 2.10
C SER A 203 18.24 -3.13 3.63
N GLY A 204 17.10 -3.24 4.33
CA GLY A 204 17.08 -3.68 5.73
C GLY A 204 17.82 -2.79 6.72
N GLY A 205 18.03 -1.52 6.43
CA GLY A 205 18.80 -0.61 7.28
C GLY A 205 20.31 -0.87 7.24
N ALA A 206 20.80 -1.73 6.35
CA ALA A 206 22.24 -1.81 6.11
C ALA A 206 22.75 -0.42 5.76
N LYS A 207 23.69 0.10 6.55
CA LYS A 207 24.42 1.32 6.19
C LYS A 207 25.00 1.04 4.81
N ILE A 208 24.50 1.71 3.80
CA ILE A 208 25.14 1.75 2.49
C ILE A 208 26.35 2.65 2.73
N GLU A 209 27.51 1.98 2.89
CA GLU A 209 28.79 2.65 2.98
C GLU A 209 29.12 3.43 1.70
#